data_ea8b1cb329375d3dc012da6f5dbb3440
#
_entry.id   ea8b1cb329375d3dc012da6f5dbb3440
#
_cell.length_a   1.000
_cell.length_b   1.000
_cell.length_c   1.000
_cell.angle_alpha   90.00
_cell.angle_beta   90.00
_cell.angle_gamma   90.00
#
_symmetry.space_group_name_H-M   'P 1'
#
loop_
_entity.id
_entity.type
_entity.pdbx_description
1 polymer ?
#
loop_
_entity_poly.entity_id
_entity_poly.type
_entity_poly.pdbx_seq_one_letter_code
_entity_poly.pdbx_strand_id
1 'polypeptide(L)'
;NAAIHGYRTIADIMRALNPLEGEFYRQTLQVSRYTREMFCLMEGRHVHPSTLYPGGVGTVATVQLFTDYLTRLMRYVEFMKKAVPLHDDLFNFFYQALPGYEQVGQRRILLGCWGALNDPEYCDFKYEHMTEWGRRMFVTPGVIVDGKLVTNDLVQINLGIRILPGSSYYDDWTD
;
A
#
# COMPACT_ATOMS: atom_id res chain seq x y z
N ASN A 1 23.89 -3.90 -2.89
CA ASN A 1 23.34 -4.83 -1.86
C ASN A 1 23.35 -6.31 -2.27
N ALA A 2 24.29 -6.71 -3.16
CA ALA A 2 24.39 -8.08 -3.69
C ALA A 2 24.42 -9.18 -2.61
N ALA A 3 24.95 -8.90 -1.43
CA ALA A 3 24.96 -9.84 -0.30
C ALA A 3 23.55 -10.16 0.24
N ILE A 4 22.59 -9.25 0.08
CA ILE A 4 21.23 -9.38 0.61
C ILE A 4 20.33 -10.10 -0.39
N HIS A 5 20.33 -9.68 -1.66
CA HIS A 5 19.47 -10.28 -2.68
C HIS A 5 20.11 -11.43 -3.45
N GLY A 6 21.44 -11.62 -3.34
CA GLY A 6 22.15 -12.77 -3.92
C GLY A 6 22.55 -12.64 -5.39
N TYR A 7 22.29 -11.51 -6.05
CA TYR A 7 22.68 -11.24 -7.46
C TYR A 7 23.88 -10.32 -7.51
N ARG A 8 24.84 -10.59 -8.41
CA ARG A 8 26.11 -9.85 -8.49
C ARG A 8 26.07 -8.68 -9.48
N THR A 9 25.31 -8.83 -10.55
CA THR A 9 25.23 -7.85 -11.63
C THR A 9 23.78 -7.48 -11.92
N ILE A 10 23.58 -6.31 -12.52
CA ILE A 10 22.24 -5.88 -12.99
C ILE A 10 21.69 -6.86 -14.02
N ALA A 11 22.53 -7.44 -14.86
CA ALA A 11 22.11 -8.45 -15.83
C ALA A 11 21.57 -9.73 -15.13
N ASP A 12 22.10 -10.11 -13.97
CA ASP A 12 21.58 -11.22 -13.18
C ASP A 12 20.20 -10.87 -12.59
N ILE A 13 20.04 -9.64 -12.08
CA ILE A 13 18.77 -9.14 -11.61
C ILE A 13 17.72 -9.15 -12.73
N MET A 14 18.07 -8.63 -13.90
CA MET A 14 17.16 -8.62 -15.06
C MET A 14 16.76 -10.03 -15.50
N ARG A 15 17.69 -10.99 -15.49
CA ARG A 15 17.36 -12.40 -15.77
C ARG A 15 16.44 -13.00 -14.71
N ALA A 16 16.68 -12.69 -13.43
CA ALA A 16 15.84 -13.18 -12.34
C ALA A 16 14.41 -12.60 -12.40
N LEU A 17 14.25 -11.39 -12.91
CA LEU A 17 12.97 -10.72 -13.11
C LEU A 17 12.28 -11.08 -14.43
N ASN A 18 12.95 -11.81 -15.35
CA ASN A 18 12.38 -12.14 -16.64
C ASN A 18 11.02 -12.84 -16.50
N PRO A 19 9.96 -12.34 -17.18
CA PRO A 19 8.64 -12.94 -17.09
C PRO A 19 8.65 -14.45 -17.40
N LEU A 20 7.94 -15.23 -16.58
CA LEU A 20 7.76 -16.67 -16.62
C LEU A 20 9.02 -17.50 -16.30
N GLU A 21 10.18 -17.15 -16.78
CA GLU A 21 11.43 -17.90 -16.64
C GLU A 21 12.22 -17.50 -15.40
N GLY A 22 12.18 -16.22 -15.04
CA GLY A 22 12.96 -15.67 -13.92
C GLY A 22 12.56 -16.27 -12.57
N GLU A 23 13.56 -16.62 -11.78
CA GLU A 23 13.35 -17.18 -10.45
C GLU A 23 12.64 -16.18 -9.52
N PHE A 24 13.10 -14.93 -9.53
CA PHE A 24 12.50 -13.89 -8.69
C PHE A 24 11.07 -13.55 -9.12
N TYR A 25 10.79 -13.55 -10.43
CA TYR A 25 9.44 -13.41 -10.95
C TYR A 25 8.51 -14.51 -10.42
N ARG A 26 8.94 -15.78 -10.47
CA ARG A 26 8.15 -16.90 -9.94
C ARG A 26 7.91 -16.81 -8.42
N GLN A 27 8.93 -16.37 -7.67
CA GLN A 27 8.80 -16.11 -6.23
C GLN A 27 7.78 -15.01 -5.96
N THR A 28 7.78 -13.94 -6.76
CA THR A 28 6.79 -12.84 -6.67
C THR A 28 5.37 -13.34 -6.85
N LEU A 29 5.12 -14.21 -7.83
CA LEU A 29 3.79 -14.82 -8.02
C LEU A 29 3.35 -15.65 -6.81
N GLN A 30 4.27 -16.43 -6.23
CA GLN A 30 3.97 -17.23 -5.04
C GLN A 30 3.67 -16.33 -3.83
N VAL A 31 4.44 -15.28 -3.63
CA VAL A 31 4.24 -14.33 -2.52
C VAL A 31 2.94 -13.54 -2.71
N SER A 32 2.62 -13.15 -3.95
CA SER A 32 1.32 -12.55 -4.30
C SER A 32 0.14 -13.47 -3.93
N ARG A 33 0.31 -14.79 -4.04
CA ARG A 33 -0.70 -15.74 -3.56
C ARG A 33 -0.85 -15.66 -2.04
N TYR A 34 0.24 -15.60 -1.28
CA TYR A 34 0.17 -15.49 0.18
C TYR A 34 -0.55 -14.22 0.63
N THR A 35 -0.35 -13.08 -0.05
CA THR A 35 -1.07 -11.85 0.29
C THR A 35 -2.56 -11.97 0.05
N ARG A 36 -2.97 -12.63 -1.04
CA ARG A 36 -4.39 -12.92 -1.31
C ARG A 36 -4.99 -13.90 -0.31
N GLU A 37 -4.24 -14.91 0.11
CA GLU A 37 -4.67 -15.84 1.15
C GLU A 37 -4.87 -15.11 2.49
N MET A 38 -3.96 -14.19 2.87
CA MET A 38 -4.12 -13.36 4.07
C MET A 38 -5.38 -12.50 3.98
N PHE A 39 -5.63 -11.93 2.83
CA PHE A 39 -6.86 -11.16 2.59
C PHE A 39 -8.11 -12.05 2.76
N CYS A 40 -8.11 -13.25 2.16
CA CYS A 40 -9.21 -14.19 2.30
C CYS A 40 -9.44 -14.65 3.75
N LEU A 41 -8.38 -14.83 4.54
CA LEU A 41 -8.50 -15.20 5.95
C LEU A 41 -9.26 -14.14 6.75
N MET A 42 -9.01 -12.87 6.47
CA MET A 42 -9.64 -11.75 7.18
C MET A 42 -11.00 -11.35 6.58
N GLU A 43 -11.11 -11.38 5.27
CA GLU A 43 -12.21 -10.77 4.51
C GLU A 43 -13.14 -11.79 3.84
N GLY A 44 -12.88 -13.10 4.04
CA GLY A 44 -13.67 -14.20 3.50
C GLY A 44 -13.41 -14.51 2.03
N ARG A 45 -13.09 -13.53 1.21
CA ARG A 45 -12.74 -13.70 -0.22
C ARG A 45 -11.89 -12.56 -0.74
N HIS A 46 -11.12 -12.82 -1.77
CA HIS A 46 -10.42 -11.85 -2.58
C HIS A 46 -11.14 -11.75 -3.94
N VAL A 47 -11.50 -10.66 -4.43
CA VAL A 47 -11.59 -9.26 -4.14
C VAL A 47 -13.00 -8.99 -3.55
N HIS A 48 -13.29 -7.78 -3.12
CA HIS A 48 -14.57 -7.41 -2.51
C HIS A 48 -14.88 -8.20 -1.21
N PRO A 49 -14.46 -7.68 -0.07
CA PRO A 49 -14.67 -8.28 1.25
C PRO A 49 -16.12 -8.71 1.44
N SER A 50 -16.34 -9.90 1.99
CA SER A 50 -17.67 -10.41 2.32
C SER A 50 -17.98 -10.38 3.80
N THR A 51 -17.02 -9.94 4.63
CA THR A 51 -17.13 -9.92 6.10
C THR A 51 -17.28 -8.53 6.68
N LEU A 52 -17.36 -7.50 5.82
CA LEU A 52 -17.59 -6.13 6.26
C LEU A 52 -19.10 -5.87 6.42
N TYR A 53 -19.49 -5.43 7.59
CA TYR A 53 -20.87 -5.08 7.93
C TYR A 53 -20.91 -3.70 8.60
N PRO A 54 -22.05 -3.00 8.57
CA PRO A 54 -22.22 -1.82 9.39
C PRO A 54 -21.95 -2.16 10.87
N GLY A 55 -20.94 -1.50 11.45
CA GLY A 55 -20.51 -1.73 12.82
C GLY A 55 -19.28 -2.62 13.01
N GLY A 56 -18.72 -3.22 11.92
CA GLY A 56 -17.46 -3.96 12.06
C GLY A 56 -17.21 -5.06 11.04
N VAL A 57 -16.38 -6.00 11.44
CA VAL A 57 -15.97 -7.15 10.64
C VAL A 57 -16.56 -8.42 11.22
N GLY A 58 -17.19 -9.25 10.39
CA GLY A 58 -17.80 -10.52 10.80
C GLY A 58 -16.82 -11.67 11.02
N THR A 59 -15.53 -11.45 10.81
CA THR A 59 -14.49 -12.47 11.02
C THR A 59 -14.22 -12.64 12.51
N VAL A 60 -14.37 -13.87 13.01
CA VAL A 60 -14.05 -14.18 14.39
C VAL A 60 -12.54 -14.36 14.57
N ALA A 61 -11.96 -13.52 15.41
CA ALA A 61 -10.52 -13.57 15.74
C ALA A 61 -10.22 -14.79 16.62
N THR A 62 -9.65 -15.83 16.01
CA THR A 62 -9.19 -17.03 16.72
C THR A 62 -7.66 -17.13 16.70
N VAL A 63 -7.08 -17.85 17.66
CA VAL A 63 -5.63 -18.11 17.69
C VAL A 63 -5.17 -18.78 16.39
N GLN A 64 -5.95 -19.72 15.87
CA GLN A 64 -5.66 -20.40 14.62
C GLN A 64 -5.62 -19.43 13.44
N LEU A 65 -6.63 -18.54 13.33
CA LEU A 65 -6.69 -17.53 12.26
C LEU A 65 -5.43 -16.65 12.28
N PHE A 66 -5.04 -16.15 13.46
CA PHE A 66 -3.84 -15.33 13.60
C PHE A 66 -2.57 -16.10 13.28
N THR A 67 -2.46 -17.34 13.68
CA THR A 67 -1.30 -18.19 13.37
C THR A 67 -1.18 -18.39 11.85
N ASP A 68 -2.28 -18.67 11.18
CA ASP A 68 -2.34 -18.84 9.73
C ASP A 68 -2.00 -17.56 8.97
N TYR A 69 -2.49 -16.44 9.47
CA TYR A 69 -2.17 -15.11 8.92
C TYR A 69 -0.69 -14.76 9.11
N LEU A 70 -0.17 -14.87 10.32
CA LEU A 70 1.22 -14.57 10.66
C LEU A 70 2.22 -15.44 9.90
N THR A 71 1.90 -16.72 9.71
CA THR A 71 2.76 -17.63 8.93
C THR A 71 2.95 -17.14 7.49
N ARG A 72 1.90 -16.61 6.87
CA ARG A 72 1.95 -16.02 5.51
C ARG A 72 2.65 -14.68 5.49
N LEU A 73 2.35 -13.86 6.50
CA LEU A 73 2.97 -12.54 6.66
C LEU A 73 4.49 -12.66 6.81
N MET A 74 4.97 -13.60 7.60
CA MET A 74 6.42 -13.81 7.76
C MET A 74 7.10 -14.20 6.44
N ARG A 75 6.45 -15.03 5.61
CA ARG A 75 6.97 -15.38 4.28
C ARG A 75 7.02 -14.15 3.36
N TYR A 76 6.00 -13.30 3.44
CA TYR A 76 5.99 -12.02 2.72
C TYR A 76 7.13 -11.11 3.18
N VAL A 77 7.32 -10.96 4.49
CA VAL A 77 8.39 -10.12 5.07
C VAL A 77 9.77 -10.62 4.64
N GLU A 78 10.03 -11.93 4.69
CA GLU A 78 11.31 -12.50 4.25
C GLU A 78 11.57 -12.26 2.75
N PHE A 79 10.54 -12.33 1.92
CA PHE A 79 10.66 -11.95 0.51
C PHE A 79 10.99 -10.47 0.36
N MET A 80 10.29 -9.58 1.08
CA MET A 80 10.49 -8.13 0.98
C MET A 80 11.88 -7.69 1.41
N LYS A 81 12.51 -8.38 2.36
CA LYS A 81 13.91 -8.14 2.75
C LYS A 81 14.90 -8.28 1.59
N LYS A 82 14.57 -9.09 0.59
CA LYS A 82 15.36 -9.25 -0.65
C LYS A 82 14.85 -8.37 -1.76
N ALA A 83 13.54 -8.21 -1.88
CA ALA A 83 12.90 -7.48 -2.96
C ALA A 83 13.25 -5.98 -2.93
N VAL A 84 13.18 -5.35 -1.75
CA VAL A 84 13.46 -3.92 -1.62
C VAL A 84 14.89 -3.58 -2.05
N PRO A 85 15.96 -4.19 -1.48
CA PRO A 85 17.33 -3.89 -1.89
C PRO A 85 17.62 -4.22 -3.37
N LEU A 86 16.95 -5.24 -3.91
CA LEU A 86 17.09 -5.59 -5.33
C LEU A 86 16.55 -4.48 -6.23
N HIS A 87 15.38 -3.94 -5.91
CA HIS A 87 14.80 -2.84 -6.65
C HIS A 87 15.59 -1.54 -6.48
N ASP A 88 16.12 -1.27 -5.28
CA ASP A 88 16.99 -0.13 -5.03
C ASP A 88 18.24 -0.19 -5.92
N ASP A 89 18.91 -1.35 -6.02
CA ASP A 89 20.07 -1.52 -6.89
C ASP A 89 19.71 -1.35 -8.38
N LEU A 90 18.53 -1.86 -8.79
CA LEU A 90 18.06 -1.74 -10.17
C LEU A 90 17.74 -0.28 -10.52
N PHE A 91 17.01 0.44 -9.68
CA PHE A 91 16.67 1.85 -9.90
C PHE A 91 17.91 2.75 -9.86
N ASN A 92 18.83 2.52 -8.92
CA ASN A 92 20.09 3.25 -8.86
C ASN A 92 20.92 3.07 -10.13
N PHE A 93 20.93 1.87 -10.71
CA PHE A 93 21.56 1.64 -12.01
C PHE A 93 20.90 2.47 -13.11
N PHE A 94 19.56 2.47 -13.20
CA PHE A 94 18.87 3.23 -14.23
C PHE A 94 19.05 4.74 -14.08
N TYR A 95 19.08 5.27 -12.85
CA TYR A 95 19.35 6.69 -12.60
C TYR A 95 20.76 7.09 -13.07
N GLN A 96 21.73 6.19 -12.96
CA GLN A 96 23.07 6.46 -13.44
C GLN A 96 23.23 6.24 -14.96
N ALA A 97 22.55 5.24 -15.51
CA ALA A 97 22.71 4.86 -16.92
C ALA A 97 21.87 5.71 -17.88
N LEU A 98 20.75 6.26 -17.42
CA LEU A 98 19.78 7.02 -18.22
C LEU A 98 19.59 8.42 -17.64
N PRO A 99 20.33 9.43 -18.12
CA PRO A 99 20.16 10.79 -17.62
C PRO A 99 18.71 11.28 -17.72
N GLY A 100 18.19 11.81 -16.61
CA GLY A 100 16.80 12.28 -16.51
C GLY A 100 15.77 11.18 -16.21
N TYR A 101 16.18 9.93 -16.07
CA TYR A 101 15.25 8.85 -15.70
C TYR A 101 14.58 9.08 -14.33
N GLU A 102 15.30 9.68 -13.39
CA GLU A 102 14.79 10.09 -12.09
C GLU A 102 13.69 11.16 -12.18
N GLN A 103 13.57 11.84 -13.31
CA GLN A 103 12.54 12.87 -13.56
C GLN A 103 11.29 12.30 -14.22
N VAL A 104 11.32 11.03 -14.65
CA VAL A 104 10.17 10.38 -15.29
C VAL A 104 9.02 10.30 -14.28
N GLY A 105 7.88 10.85 -14.67
CA GLY A 105 6.69 10.88 -13.80
C GLY A 105 6.72 11.95 -12.72
N GLN A 106 7.73 12.80 -12.64
CA GLN A 106 7.72 13.93 -11.73
C GLN A 106 6.54 14.83 -12.02
N ARG A 107 5.72 14.99 -11.02
CA ARG A 107 4.55 15.86 -10.98
C ARG A 107 4.60 16.66 -9.69
N ARG A 108 3.75 17.68 -9.61
CA ARG A 108 3.48 18.31 -8.32
C ARG A 108 3.06 17.22 -7.33
N ILE A 109 3.79 17.11 -6.22
CA ILE A 109 3.54 16.06 -5.23
C ILE A 109 2.23 16.38 -4.53
N LEU A 110 1.25 15.49 -4.69
CA LEU A 110 0.00 15.50 -3.95
C LEU A 110 -0.17 14.14 -3.32
N LEU A 111 -0.18 14.09 -2.01
CA LEU A 111 -0.48 12.89 -1.23
C LEU A 111 -1.70 13.15 -0.36
N GLY A 112 -2.74 12.34 -0.53
CA GLY A 112 -3.91 12.34 0.34
C GLY A 112 -4.04 10.99 1.05
N CYS A 113 -4.28 11.03 2.35
CA CYS A 113 -4.50 9.85 3.17
C CYS A 113 -5.62 10.11 4.17
N TRP A 114 -6.56 9.16 4.32
CA TRP A 114 -7.60 9.21 5.35
C TRP A 114 -7.17 8.59 6.68
N GLY A 115 -5.94 8.16 6.79
CA GLY A 115 -5.41 7.48 7.93
C GLY A 115 -5.66 5.97 7.91
N ALA A 116 -4.97 5.26 8.79
CA ALA A 116 -5.09 3.81 8.94
C ALA A 116 -4.68 3.37 10.35
N LEU A 117 -5.14 2.18 10.75
CA LEU A 117 -4.86 1.57 12.04
C LEU A 117 -5.37 2.45 13.20
N ASN A 118 -6.68 2.44 13.34
CA ASN A 118 -7.38 3.20 14.37
C ASN A 118 -6.95 2.77 15.77
N ASP A 119 -6.85 3.74 16.68
CA ASP A 119 -6.83 3.44 18.10
C ASP A 119 -8.25 3.07 18.54
N PRO A 120 -8.51 1.83 18.96
CA PRO A 120 -9.85 1.37 19.31
C PRO A 120 -10.46 2.09 20.52
N GLU A 121 -9.65 2.69 21.41
CA GLU A 121 -10.14 3.41 22.58
C GLU A 121 -10.79 4.75 22.21
N TYR A 122 -10.45 5.30 21.04
CA TYR A 122 -10.88 6.64 20.63
C TYR A 122 -11.69 6.70 19.34
N CYS A 123 -11.97 5.54 18.74
CA CYS A 123 -12.76 5.48 17.51
C CYS A 123 -14.23 5.23 17.87
N ASP A 124 -15.02 6.29 17.93
CA ASP A 124 -16.47 6.21 18.22
C ASP A 124 -17.34 6.25 16.94
N PHE A 125 -16.71 6.35 15.77
CA PHE A 125 -17.34 6.39 14.43
C PHE A 125 -18.34 7.55 14.21
N LYS A 126 -18.33 8.57 15.05
CA LYS A 126 -19.15 9.74 14.85
C LYS A 126 -18.45 10.72 13.91
N TYR A 127 -19.18 11.21 12.90
CA TYR A 127 -18.62 12.12 11.90
C TYR A 127 -18.05 13.41 12.51
N GLU A 128 -18.71 13.96 13.52
CA GLU A 128 -18.30 15.15 14.24
C GLU A 128 -16.97 14.99 15.00
N HIS A 129 -16.58 13.75 15.31
CA HIS A 129 -15.34 13.43 16.01
C HIS A 129 -14.22 12.92 15.06
N MET A 130 -14.46 12.91 13.76
CA MET A 130 -13.50 12.36 12.79
C MET A 130 -12.12 13.02 12.85
N THR A 131 -12.06 14.32 13.07
CA THR A 131 -10.78 15.03 13.20
C THR A 131 -10.02 14.57 14.45
N GLU A 132 -10.72 14.33 15.54
CA GLU A 132 -10.13 13.93 16.81
C GLU A 132 -9.55 12.52 16.74
N TRP A 133 -10.35 11.54 16.36
CA TRP A 133 -9.85 10.17 16.27
C TRP A 133 -8.89 9.96 15.09
N GLY A 134 -9.00 10.74 14.03
CA GLY A 134 -8.01 10.75 12.95
C GLY A 134 -6.61 11.12 13.39
N ARG A 135 -6.46 12.00 14.37
CA ARG A 135 -5.17 12.35 14.97
C ARG A 135 -4.54 11.22 15.80
N ARG A 136 -5.35 10.26 16.21
CA ARG A 136 -4.95 9.10 17.02
C ARG A 136 -4.78 7.83 16.20
N MET A 137 -4.84 7.92 14.89
CA MET A 137 -4.49 6.81 14.00
C MET A 137 -2.97 6.64 13.96
N PHE A 138 -2.51 5.39 13.86
CA PHE A 138 -1.10 5.11 13.67
C PHE A 138 -0.57 5.75 12.38
N VAL A 139 -1.34 5.65 11.29
CA VAL A 139 -1.12 6.44 10.08
C VAL A 139 -2.06 7.62 10.12
N THR A 140 -1.55 8.78 10.46
CA THR A 140 -2.34 10.01 10.59
C THR A 140 -2.90 10.43 9.23
N PRO A 141 -4.18 10.86 9.16
CA PRO A 141 -4.74 11.43 7.94
C PRO A 141 -4.04 12.74 7.59
N GLY A 142 -3.99 13.05 6.31
CA GLY A 142 -3.43 14.32 5.88
C GLY A 142 -3.43 14.49 4.38
N VAL A 143 -3.34 15.74 3.96
CA VAL A 143 -3.06 16.15 2.58
C VAL A 143 -1.73 16.89 2.57
N ILE A 144 -0.79 16.36 1.82
CA ILE A 144 0.55 16.94 1.63
C ILE A 144 0.64 17.43 0.19
N VAL A 145 1.01 18.68 0.02
CA VAL A 145 1.24 19.28 -1.30
C VAL A 145 2.66 19.84 -1.36
N ASP A 146 3.43 19.39 -2.33
CA ASP A 146 4.84 19.77 -2.52
C ASP A 146 5.68 19.61 -1.22
N GLY A 147 5.46 18.51 -0.50
CA GLY A 147 6.15 18.19 0.75
C GLY A 147 5.67 18.94 2.00
N LYS A 148 4.62 19.77 1.88
CA LYS A 148 4.05 20.54 3.00
C LYS A 148 2.68 19.98 3.38
N LEU A 149 2.47 19.75 4.66
CA LEU A 149 1.15 19.39 5.19
C LEU A 149 0.21 20.59 5.04
N VAL A 150 -0.88 20.37 4.30
CA VAL A 150 -1.94 21.38 4.06
C VAL A 150 -3.02 21.25 5.12
N THR A 151 -3.49 20.02 5.36
CA THR A 151 -4.49 19.73 6.38
C THR A 151 -4.36 18.28 6.88
N ASN A 152 -4.70 18.05 8.13
CA ASN A 152 -4.89 16.73 8.72
C ASN A 152 -6.32 16.54 9.23
N ASP A 153 -7.22 17.45 8.91
CA ASP A 153 -8.62 17.41 9.27
C ASP A 153 -9.39 16.50 8.31
N LEU A 154 -9.91 15.38 8.79
CA LEU A 154 -10.67 14.42 8.00
C LEU A 154 -11.95 15.03 7.40
N VAL A 155 -12.57 15.98 8.10
CA VAL A 155 -13.77 16.68 7.58
C VAL A 155 -13.40 17.50 6.36
N GLN A 156 -12.30 18.27 6.43
CA GLN A 156 -11.81 19.05 5.29
C GLN A 156 -11.36 18.18 4.13
N ILE A 157 -10.70 17.03 4.43
CA ILE A 157 -10.29 16.07 3.40
C ILE A 157 -11.52 15.52 2.68
N ASN A 158 -12.56 15.12 3.41
CA ASN A 158 -13.81 14.62 2.82
C ASN A 158 -14.54 15.66 1.99
N LEU A 159 -14.60 16.90 2.47
CA LEU A 159 -15.22 18.00 1.71
C LEU A 159 -14.42 18.33 0.44
N GLY A 160 -13.10 18.17 0.49
CA GLY A 160 -12.22 18.42 -0.65
C GLY A 160 -12.35 17.38 -1.79
N ILE A 161 -12.92 16.20 -1.54
CA ILE A 161 -13.15 15.15 -2.56
C ILE A 161 -14.03 15.63 -3.71
N ARG A 162 -14.85 16.63 -3.51
CA ARG A 162 -15.67 17.23 -4.58
C ARG A 162 -14.87 17.74 -5.78
N ILE A 163 -13.58 17.94 -5.61
CA ILE A 163 -12.67 18.33 -6.70
C ILE A 163 -12.36 17.16 -7.63
N LEU A 164 -12.54 15.92 -7.18
CA LEU A 164 -12.24 14.74 -7.95
C LEU A 164 -13.18 14.47 -9.13
N PRO A 165 -14.49 14.79 -9.09
CA PRO A 165 -15.37 14.64 -10.25
C PRO A 165 -14.87 15.37 -11.50
N GLY A 166 -14.28 16.53 -11.37
CA GLY A 166 -13.67 17.28 -12.48
C GLY A 166 -12.47 16.60 -13.15
N SER A 167 -11.94 15.53 -12.56
CA SER A 167 -10.86 14.71 -13.11
C SER A 167 -11.34 13.33 -13.56
N SER A 168 -12.66 13.07 -13.51
CA SER A 168 -13.23 11.79 -13.92
C SER A 168 -13.43 11.74 -15.44
N TYR A 169 -13.68 10.52 -15.98
CA TYR A 169 -14.02 10.30 -17.38
C TYR A 169 -15.39 10.85 -17.78
N TYR A 170 -16.16 11.36 -16.84
CA TYR A 170 -17.49 11.90 -17.07
C TYR A 170 -17.38 13.40 -17.20
N ASP A 171 -17.12 13.89 -18.43
CA ASP A 171 -17.02 15.33 -18.75
C ASP A 171 -18.32 16.10 -18.52
N ASP A 172 -19.44 15.37 -18.40
CA ASP A 172 -20.80 15.92 -18.29
C ASP A 172 -21.23 16.13 -16.83
N TRP A 173 -20.39 15.79 -15.85
CA TRP A 173 -20.70 16.02 -14.45
C TRP A 173 -20.47 17.46 -14.08
N THR A 174 -21.55 18.20 -14.11
CA THR A 174 -21.64 19.53 -13.47
C THR A 174 -22.30 19.37 -12.11
N ASP A 175 -21.63 19.83 -11.07
CA ASP A 175 -22.24 19.99 -9.75
C ASP A 175 -23.37 21.04 -9.78
#